data_e1a51b61d8ce84a762ce2e9b3cbb4a15
#
_entry.id   e1a51b61d8ce84a762ce2e9b3cbb4a15
#
_cell.length_a   1.000
_cell.length_b   1.000
_cell.length_c   1.000
_cell.angle_alpha   90.00
_cell.angle_beta   90.00
_cell.angle_gamma   90.00
#
_symmetry.space_group_name_H-M   'P 1'
#
loop_
_entity.id
_entity.type
_entity.pdbx_description
1 polymer ?
#
loop_
_entity_poly.entity_id
_entity_poly.type
_entity_poly.pdbx_seq_one_letter_code
_entity_poly.pdbx_strand_id
1 'polypeptide(L)'
;MLPIIAPFRSGPPEVTLVQAFARPLDNAVATARTCYSAKGIVTQEEVGGDSLSEEKRAIRHERRDALAKDLYAAGHHTTFQHAHFQFALDKISRQFVWTFLHSHPFYNSEQVSQRYVEVKPGTTIVPELGGGEAQRIYEEAVERLHRDYHELRTLLTPVAEAEFYKRFPARAHQPERWAGEIQKKAQEVARYVLPIGTYCYLYHTVSALTLMRYHRLADQLDAPAEQRRVVQAMVDAVLEMDPQFAVLLEEPIALEETLEYQFFQQNPGLRGAVLAEEARREFDASLGGLVSKLVSHKPENEAILAASVREVLGLPASALSDDVAIALVMDPASNTALSGSLNLTTLSKLSRTMVHPSYTFRKKLSHTADSQDQRHRATPGSRPCVNAYLSTEPDYVTPALVPMDEKVERRYQESMNRAWESIGRLRALGVSEEFTAYLLPNAVSLRFTESADLLGLRHKCAMRLCLNAQEEIWRAARDESEQVRAVNPRIGAFFLPPCGPRLRAAVKPYCPEGKRYCGVPAWKIPMREIERTL
;
A
#
# COMPACT_ATOMS: atom_id res chain seq x y z
N MET A 1 5.74 23.23 -24.12
CA MET A 1 5.95 23.80 -22.77
C MET A 1 5.08 23.00 -21.82
N LEU A 2 5.68 22.21 -20.94
CA LEU A 2 4.92 21.58 -19.85
C LEU A 2 4.23 22.67 -19.03
N PRO A 3 2.96 22.53 -18.64
CA PRO A 3 2.29 23.52 -17.83
C PRO A 3 3.12 23.76 -16.56
N ILE A 4 3.35 25.02 -16.21
CA ILE A 4 4.01 25.40 -14.96
C ILE A 4 3.17 24.80 -13.83
N ILE A 5 3.69 23.74 -13.22
CA ILE A 5 3.04 23.10 -12.07
C ILE A 5 2.99 24.16 -10.97
N ALA A 6 1.80 24.48 -10.48
CA ALA A 6 1.63 25.47 -9.42
C ALA A 6 2.56 25.17 -8.24
N PRO A 7 3.31 26.16 -7.74
CA PRO A 7 4.23 25.94 -6.62
C PRO A 7 3.44 25.56 -5.36
N PHE A 8 4.03 24.70 -4.54
CA PHE A 8 3.52 24.43 -3.21
C PHE A 8 4.05 25.50 -2.25
N ARG A 9 3.14 26.23 -1.58
CA ARG A 9 3.48 27.24 -0.58
C ARG A 9 4.22 26.63 0.62
N SER A 10 3.94 25.38 0.93
CA SER A 10 4.62 24.58 1.97
C SER A 10 6.04 24.13 1.61
N GLY A 11 6.53 24.52 0.45
CA GLY A 11 7.79 24.04 -0.13
C GLY A 11 7.62 22.77 -0.97
N PRO A 12 8.58 22.47 -1.85
CA PRO A 12 8.52 21.30 -2.71
C PRO A 12 8.82 20.01 -1.93
N PRO A 13 8.38 18.85 -2.45
CA PRO A 13 8.90 17.56 -2.03
C PRO A 13 10.42 17.49 -2.13
N GLU A 14 11.04 16.78 -1.20
CA GLU A 14 12.50 16.57 -1.18
C GLU A 14 12.83 15.15 -1.61
N VAL A 15 13.75 15.02 -2.57
CA VAL A 15 14.19 13.74 -3.13
C VAL A 15 15.71 13.67 -3.07
N THR A 16 16.23 12.60 -2.45
CA THR A 16 17.67 12.36 -2.37
C THR A 16 17.98 10.96 -2.88
N LEU A 17 18.87 10.82 -3.86
CA LEU A 17 19.42 9.53 -4.27
C LEU A 17 20.46 9.10 -3.22
N VAL A 18 20.13 8.09 -2.41
CA VAL A 18 20.95 7.62 -1.29
C VAL A 18 21.98 6.58 -1.74
N GLN A 19 21.55 5.66 -2.62
CA GLN A 19 22.38 4.58 -3.14
C GLN A 19 21.98 4.26 -4.58
N ALA A 20 22.98 3.92 -5.39
CA ALA A 20 22.77 3.45 -6.75
C ALA A 20 23.90 2.51 -7.17
N PHE A 21 23.67 1.71 -8.21
CA PHE A 21 24.75 1.05 -8.93
C PHE A 21 25.57 2.11 -9.67
N ALA A 22 26.88 1.99 -9.67
CA ALA A 22 27.78 3.04 -10.14
C ALA A 22 27.58 3.44 -11.60
N ARG A 23 27.15 2.52 -12.46
CA ARG A 23 26.98 2.71 -13.92
C ARG A 23 25.75 1.96 -14.37
N PRO A 24 24.54 2.45 -14.07
CA PRO A 24 23.31 1.71 -14.26
C PRO A 24 23.03 1.34 -15.72
N LEU A 25 23.32 2.23 -16.68
CA LEU A 25 23.15 1.94 -18.09
C LEU A 25 24.14 0.88 -18.60
N ASP A 26 25.43 1.03 -18.28
CA ASP A 26 26.45 0.05 -18.67
C ASP A 26 26.16 -1.33 -18.05
N ASN A 27 25.73 -1.36 -16.79
CA ASN A 27 25.37 -2.59 -16.10
C ASN A 27 24.18 -3.29 -16.77
N ALA A 28 23.11 -2.55 -17.11
CA ALA A 28 21.96 -3.12 -17.81
C ALA A 28 22.35 -3.72 -19.18
N VAL A 29 23.17 -3.02 -19.95
CA VAL A 29 23.66 -3.53 -21.25
C VAL A 29 24.63 -4.70 -21.09
N ALA A 30 25.48 -4.70 -20.05
CA ALA A 30 26.37 -5.82 -19.75
C ALA A 30 25.59 -7.10 -19.46
N THR A 31 24.52 -7.01 -18.67
CA THR A 31 23.63 -8.16 -18.37
C THR A 31 22.96 -8.69 -19.63
N ALA A 32 22.46 -7.81 -20.52
CA ALA A 32 21.88 -8.20 -21.79
C ALA A 32 22.90 -8.94 -22.68
N ARG A 33 24.10 -8.37 -22.83
CA ARG A 33 25.16 -8.95 -23.64
C ARG A 33 25.66 -10.29 -23.11
N THR A 34 25.64 -10.49 -21.81
CA THR A 34 26.02 -11.76 -21.18
C THR A 34 25.17 -12.93 -21.68
N CYS A 35 23.88 -12.70 -21.96
CA CYS A 35 22.98 -13.76 -22.48
C CYS A 35 23.41 -14.29 -23.85
N TYR A 36 24.16 -13.53 -24.63
CA TYR A 36 24.60 -13.88 -25.98
C TYR A 36 26.12 -14.04 -26.11
N SER A 37 26.84 -14.04 -24.98
CA SER A 37 28.30 -14.10 -24.98
C SER A 37 28.82 -15.53 -24.88
N ALA A 38 29.46 -16.00 -25.92
CA ALA A 38 30.20 -17.28 -25.88
C ALA A 38 31.47 -17.24 -25.01
N LYS A 39 31.89 -16.02 -24.60
CA LYS A 39 33.10 -15.80 -23.78
C LYS A 39 32.84 -15.74 -22.27
N GLY A 40 31.60 -15.90 -21.86
CA GLY A 40 31.18 -15.78 -20.45
C GLY A 40 30.57 -14.44 -20.10
N ILE A 41 30.69 -14.04 -18.84
CA ILE A 41 30.10 -12.81 -18.29
C ILE A 41 30.76 -11.58 -18.92
N VAL A 42 29.93 -10.66 -19.43
CA VAL A 42 30.35 -9.34 -19.91
C VAL A 42 30.24 -8.36 -18.74
N THR A 43 31.28 -7.54 -18.52
CA THR A 43 31.30 -6.57 -17.41
C THR A 43 30.88 -5.17 -17.86
N GLN A 44 30.52 -4.33 -16.91
CA GLN A 44 30.19 -2.92 -17.18
C GLN A 44 31.41 -2.12 -17.70
N GLU A 45 32.63 -2.46 -17.28
CA GLU A 45 33.88 -1.84 -17.76
C GLU A 45 34.11 -2.18 -19.25
N GLU A 46 33.82 -3.43 -19.65
CA GLU A 46 33.88 -3.82 -21.07
C GLU A 46 32.82 -3.09 -21.91
N VAL A 47 31.63 -2.87 -21.37
CA VAL A 47 30.56 -2.13 -22.06
C VAL A 47 30.93 -0.64 -22.17
N GLY A 48 31.39 -0.03 -21.09
CA GLY A 48 31.82 1.37 -21.07
C GLY A 48 33.13 1.64 -21.83
N GLY A 49 33.91 0.58 -22.09
CA GLY A 49 35.17 0.70 -22.85
C GLY A 49 36.30 1.39 -22.08
N ASP A 50 36.42 1.13 -20.78
CA ASP A 50 37.36 1.81 -19.87
C ASP A 50 38.83 1.68 -20.31
N SER A 51 39.17 0.56 -20.95
CA SER A 51 40.52 0.30 -21.47
C SER A 51 40.77 0.89 -22.87
N LEU A 52 39.79 1.55 -23.48
CA LEU A 52 39.88 2.08 -24.87
C LEU A 52 40.30 3.54 -24.89
N SER A 53 40.90 3.97 -26.02
CA SER A 53 41.09 5.40 -26.31
C SER A 53 39.76 6.13 -26.36
N GLU A 54 39.77 7.45 -26.17
CA GLU A 54 38.56 8.28 -26.15
C GLU A 54 37.72 8.12 -27.40
N GLU A 55 38.33 8.14 -28.57
CA GLU A 55 37.64 7.94 -29.86
C GLU A 55 36.93 6.58 -29.95
N LYS A 56 37.63 5.50 -29.56
CA LYS A 56 37.04 4.15 -29.56
C LYS A 56 35.96 3.98 -28.48
N ARG A 57 36.09 4.70 -27.38
CA ARG A 57 35.08 4.73 -26.29
C ARG A 57 33.81 5.40 -26.79
N ALA A 58 33.90 6.53 -27.49
CA ALA A 58 32.74 7.22 -28.08
C ALA A 58 31.93 6.28 -29.01
N ILE A 59 32.61 5.59 -29.93
CA ILE A 59 31.97 4.59 -30.83
C ILE A 59 31.34 3.44 -30.00
N ARG A 60 31.98 3.04 -28.91
CA ARG A 60 31.44 1.99 -28.02
C ARG A 60 30.16 2.46 -27.33
N HIS A 61 30.13 3.70 -26.85
CA HIS A 61 28.95 4.30 -26.21
C HIS A 61 27.78 4.43 -27.19
N GLU A 62 28.03 4.87 -28.41
CA GLU A 62 26.98 4.93 -29.44
C GLU A 62 26.35 3.56 -29.72
N ARG A 63 27.17 2.50 -29.84
CA ARG A 63 26.68 1.10 -29.99
C ARG A 63 25.93 0.61 -28.77
N ARG A 64 26.39 0.96 -27.57
CA ARG A 64 25.73 0.62 -26.33
C ARG A 64 24.35 1.27 -26.27
N ASP A 65 24.26 2.57 -26.59
CA ASP A 65 23.02 3.35 -26.52
C ASP A 65 22.00 2.86 -27.57
N ALA A 66 22.47 2.54 -28.78
CA ALA A 66 21.63 1.91 -29.80
C ALA A 66 21.08 0.56 -29.32
N LEU A 67 21.94 -0.30 -28.77
CA LEU A 67 21.50 -1.59 -28.23
C LEU A 67 20.51 -1.44 -27.06
N ALA A 68 20.73 -0.48 -26.17
CA ALA A 68 19.83 -0.21 -25.05
C ALA A 68 18.43 0.21 -25.55
N LYS A 69 18.37 1.10 -26.54
CA LYS A 69 17.11 1.51 -27.20
C LYS A 69 16.40 0.33 -27.87
N ASP A 70 17.13 -0.47 -28.62
CA ASP A 70 16.58 -1.64 -29.32
C ASP A 70 16.02 -2.67 -28.33
N LEU A 71 16.73 -2.94 -27.24
CA LEU A 71 16.28 -3.85 -26.16
C LEU A 71 15.01 -3.32 -25.51
N TYR A 72 14.95 -2.01 -25.26
CA TYR A 72 13.77 -1.38 -24.66
C TYR A 72 12.58 -1.44 -25.62
N ALA A 73 12.75 -1.01 -26.87
CA ALA A 73 11.70 -1.02 -27.89
C ALA A 73 11.19 -2.43 -28.22
N ALA A 74 12.08 -3.45 -28.18
CA ALA A 74 11.72 -4.84 -28.40
C ALA A 74 11.06 -5.52 -27.19
N GLY A 75 10.93 -4.84 -26.05
CA GLY A 75 10.32 -5.41 -24.84
C GLY A 75 11.23 -6.31 -24.00
N HIS A 76 12.53 -6.34 -24.26
CA HIS A 76 13.52 -7.08 -23.45
C HIS A 76 13.84 -6.35 -22.15
N HIS A 77 12.82 -6.05 -21.35
CA HIS A 77 12.88 -5.17 -20.19
C HIS A 77 13.58 -5.76 -18.97
N THR A 78 13.76 -7.08 -18.89
CA THR A 78 14.38 -7.72 -17.73
C THR A 78 15.80 -7.24 -17.45
N THR A 79 16.54 -6.86 -18.48
CA THR A 79 17.91 -6.32 -18.35
C THR A 79 17.95 -5.02 -17.52
N PHE A 80 16.94 -4.15 -17.66
CA PHE A 80 16.87 -2.89 -16.92
C PHE A 80 16.48 -3.07 -15.44
N GLN A 81 16.10 -4.27 -15.04
CA GLN A 81 15.88 -4.61 -13.62
C GLN A 81 17.19 -4.84 -12.85
N HIS A 82 18.33 -4.98 -13.54
CA HIS A 82 19.63 -5.18 -12.90
C HIS A 82 20.29 -3.89 -12.40
N ALA A 83 19.80 -2.74 -12.78
CA ALA A 83 20.21 -1.46 -12.20
C ALA A 83 19.20 -1.03 -11.13
N HIS A 84 19.68 -0.60 -9.95
CA HIS A 84 18.83 -0.23 -8.82
C HIS A 84 19.22 1.12 -8.25
N PHE A 85 18.21 1.84 -7.77
CA PHE A 85 18.29 3.14 -7.13
C PHE A 85 17.55 3.09 -5.80
N GLN A 86 18.13 3.67 -4.76
CA GLN A 86 17.47 3.89 -3.49
C GLN A 86 17.35 5.37 -3.20
N PHE A 87 16.12 5.83 -3.02
CA PHE A 87 15.79 7.21 -2.72
C PHE A 87 15.32 7.37 -1.28
N ALA A 88 15.65 8.51 -0.67
CA ALA A 88 14.93 9.06 0.45
C ALA A 88 13.98 10.14 -0.08
N LEU A 89 12.68 9.96 0.15
CA LEU A 89 11.63 10.91 -0.22
C LEU A 89 11.10 11.55 1.07
N ASP A 90 11.01 12.87 1.12
CA ASP A 90 10.51 13.63 2.26
C ASP A 90 9.57 14.76 1.81
N LYS A 91 8.76 15.27 2.74
CA LYS A 91 7.73 16.30 2.49
C LYS A 91 6.75 15.93 1.36
N ILE A 92 6.49 14.65 1.20
CA ILE A 92 5.49 14.13 0.26
C ILE A 92 4.18 13.87 0.99
N SER A 93 3.04 14.03 0.30
CA SER A 93 1.73 13.77 0.91
C SER A 93 1.45 12.27 1.07
N ARG A 94 0.60 11.91 2.01
CA ARG A 94 0.09 10.54 2.11
C ARG A 94 -0.74 10.14 0.90
N GLN A 95 -1.42 11.09 0.27
CA GLN A 95 -2.15 10.88 -0.98
C GLN A 95 -1.19 10.49 -2.11
N PHE A 96 -0.08 11.21 -2.27
CA PHE A 96 0.94 10.84 -3.24
C PHE A 96 1.46 9.42 -2.98
N VAL A 97 1.86 9.11 -1.73
CA VAL A 97 2.37 7.77 -1.39
C VAL A 97 1.34 6.69 -1.71
N TRP A 98 0.06 6.93 -1.41
CA TRP A 98 -1.00 5.97 -1.69
C TRP A 98 -1.15 5.72 -3.19
N THR A 99 -1.30 6.75 -4.01
CA THR A 99 -1.40 6.64 -5.48
C THR A 99 -0.13 6.03 -6.08
N PHE A 100 1.03 6.52 -5.68
CA PHE A 100 2.33 6.13 -6.21
C PHE A 100 2.65 4.65 -5.98
N LEU A 101 2.40 4.13 -4.78
CA LEU A 101 2.65 2.73 -4.46
C LEU A 101 1.64 1.77 -5.10
N HIS A 102 0.48 2.24 -5.52
CA HIS A 102 -0.48 1.44 -6.28
C HIS A 102 -0.19 1.37 -7.78
N SER A 103 0.58 2.32 -8.31
CA SER A 103 0.85 2.41 -9.74
C SER A 103 1.74 1.28 -10.25
N HIS A 104 2.59 0.70 -9.40
CA HIS A 104 3.52 -0.34 -9.80
C HIS A 104 3.95 -1.26 -8.64
N PRO A 105 3.89 -2.60 -8.77
CA PRO A 105 4.16 -3.53 -7.67
C PRO A 105 5.65 -3.79 -7.38
N PHE A 106 6.57 -3.40 -8.27
CA PHE A 106 7.99 -3.75 -8.19
C PHE A 106 8.83 -2.66 -7.53
N TYR A 107 8.67 -2.51 -6.23
CA TYR A 107 9.42 -1.58 -5.38
C TYR A 107 9.66 -2.19 -4.00
N ASN A 108 10.60 -1.61 -3.24
CA ASN A 108 10.71 -1.79 -1.79
C ASN A 108 10.59 -0.41 -1.13
N SER A 109 9.76 -0.32 -0.10
CA SER A 109 9.44 0.96 0.52
C SER A 109 9.19 0.80 2.02
N GLU A 110 9.78 1.69 2.82
CA GLU A 110 9.53 1.81 4.25
C GLU A 110 9.17 3.25 4.59
N GLN A 111 7.92 3.47 5.01
CA GLN A 111 7.36 4.78 5.31
C GLN A 111 7.13 4.99 6.80
N VAL A 112 7.17 6.26 7.24
CA VAL A 112 6.82 6.65 8.59
C VAL A 112 5.39 6.21 8.95
N SER A 113 5.23 5.72 10.16
CA SER A 113 3.94 5.25 10.65
C SER A 113 3.29 6.27 11.59
N GLN A 114 2.15 6.83 11.19
CA GLN A 114 1.32 7.70 12.05
C GLN A 114 0.67 6.94 13.23
N ARG A 115 0.84 5.62 13.32
CA ARG A 115 0.42 4.83 14.51
C ARG A 115 1.38 5.01 15.68
N TYR A 116 2.64 5.32 15.39
CA TYR A 116 3.73 5.37 16.37
C TYR A 116 4.37 6.74 16.48
N VAL A 117 4.35 7.53 15.40
CA VAL A 117 4.92 8.86 15.34
C VAL A 117 3.80 9.89 15.35
N GLU A 118 3.86 10.82 16.30
CA GLU A 118 2.89 11.92 16.39
C GLU A 118 3.06 12.89 15.22
N VAL A 119 1.95 13.29 14.62
CA VAL A 119 1.94 14.29 13.55
C VAL A 119 1.94 15.68 14.17
N LYS A 120 2.92 16.50 13.75
CA LYS A 120 3.09 17.87 14.26
C LYS A 120 2.33 18.87 13.38
N PRO A 121 1.88 20.02 13.94
CA PRO A 121 1.37 21.13 13.13
C PRO A 121 2.39 21.58 12.07
N GLY A 122 1.88 22.08 10.94
CA GLY A 122 2.73 22.54 9.82
C GLY A 122 3.32 21.42 8.95
N THR A 123 2.90 20.17 9.14
CA THR A 123 3.35 19.03 8.34
C THR A 123 2.29 18.56 7.35
N THR A 124 1.74 19.48 6.57
CA THR A 124 0.76 19.19 5.51
C THR A 124 1.10 20.00 4.27
N ILE A 125 0.90 19.37 3.11
CA ILE A 125 1.08 20.05 1.83
C ILE A 125 0.07 21.19 1.69
N VAL A 126 0.53 22.36 1.32
CA VAL A 126 -0.29 23.55 1.06
C VAL A 126 0.01 24.03 -0.35
N PRO A 127 -0.95 23.90 -1.29
CA PRO A 127 -0.76 24.39 -2.64
C PRO A 127 -0.77 25.92 -2.66
N GLU A 128 -0.11 26.52 -3.65
CA GLU A 128 -0.22 27.96 -3.94
C GLU A 128 -1.50 28.21 -4.75
N LEU A 129 -2.49 28.83 -4.12
CA LEU A 129 -3.81 29.11 -4.70
C LEU A 129 -3.97 30.58 -5.14
N GLY A 130 -2.86 31.31 -5.29
CA GLY A 130 -2.87 32.72 -5.70
C GLY A 130 -3.29 33.70 -4.61
N GLY A 131 -3.32 33.27 -3.34
CA GLY A 131 -3.79 34.08 -2.22
C GLY A 131 -5.32 34.21 -2.14
N GLY A 132 -5.80 35.20 -1.44
CA GLY A 132 -7.25 35.50 -1.35
C GLY A 132 -8.04 34.48 -0.50
N GLU A 133 -9.34 34.34 -0.82
CA GLU A 133 -10.28 33.55 -0.02
C GLU A 133 -9.96 32.05 -0.07
N ALA A 134 -9.62 31.51 -1.23
CA ALA A 134 -9.32 30.09 -1.38
C ALA A 134 -8.11 29.68 -0.54
N GLN A 135 -7.03 30.47 -0.58
CA GLN A 135 -5.83 30.21 0.22
C GLN A 135 -6.14 30.21 1.71
N ARG A 136 -6.89 31.22 2.19
CA ARG A 136 -7.28 31.33 3.59
C ARG A 136 -8.14 30.14 4.05
N ILE A 137 -9.15 29.75 3.27
CA ILE A 137 -9.99 28.59 3.59
C ILE A 137 -9.15 27.30 3.68
N TYR A 138 -8.20 27.13 2.76
CA TYR A 138 -7.34 25.94 2.74
C TYR A 138 -6.46 25.87 3.99
N GLU A 139 -5.75 26.95 4.31
CA GLU A 139 -4.86 27.03 5.47
C GLU A 139 -5.61 26.88 6.79
N GLU A 140 -6.76 27.56 6.94
CA GLU A 140 -7.63 27.41 8.11
C GLU A 140 -8.14 25.97 8.28
N ALA A 141 -8.46 25.28 7.17
CA ALA A 141 -8.89 23.88 7.20
C ALA A 141 -7.77 22.95 7.67
N VAL A 142 -6.55 23.14 7.14
CA VAL A 142 -5.37 22.36 7.56
C VAL A 142 -5.10 22.54 9.05
N GLU A 143 -5.02 23.79 9.53
CA GLU A 143 -4.79 24.09 10.94
C GLU A 143 -5.88 23.51 11.85
N ARG A 144 -7.14 23.60 11.43
CA ARG A 144 -8.26 23.04 12.18
C ARG A 144 -8.17 21.53 12.29
N LEU A 145 -7.91 20.80 11.19
CA LEU A 145 -7.79 19.35 11.20
C LEU A 145 -6.64 18.87 12.10
N HIS A 146 -5.53 19.61 12.16
CA HIS A 146 -4.45 19.32 13.11
C HIS A 146 -4.89 19.58 14.57
N ARG A 147 -5.60 20.67 14.86
CA ARG A 147 -6.17 20.90 16.21
C ARG A 147 -7.15 19.80 16.60
N ASP A 148 -8.04 19.42 15.67
CA ASP A 148 -9.01 18.34 15.87
C ASP A 148 -8.33 17.01 16.20
N TYR A 149 -7.23 16.69 15.53
CA TYR A 149 -6.42 15.51 15.82
C TYR A 149 -5.88 15.53 17.26
N HIS A 150 -5.30 16.63 17.71
CA HIS A 150 -4.75 16.72 19.06
C HIS A 150 -5.84 16.68 20.13
N GLU A 151 -6.96 17.36 19.89
CA GLU A 151 -8.13 17.32 20.77
C GLU A 151 -8.73 15.91 20.86
N LEU A 152 -8.98 15.26 19.72
CA LEU A 152 -9.49 13.90 19.70
C LEU A 152 -8.53 12.91 20.37
N ARG A 153 -7.24 13.06 20.21
CA ARG A 153 -6.25 12.23 20.93
C ARG A 153 -6.41 12.36 22.43
N THR A 154 -6.63 13.58 22.92
CA THR A 154 -6.86 13.84 24.34
C THR A 154 -8.17 13.24 24.83
N LEU A 155 -9.27 13.42 24.08
CA LEU A 155 -10.59 12.85 24.39
C LEU A 155 -10.60 11.32 24.34
N LEU A 156 -9.91 10.72 23.38
CA LEU A 156 -9.83 9.27 23.20
C LEU A 156 -8.96 8.57 24.23
N THR A 157 -8.00 9.25 24.85
CA THR A 157 -7.08 8.61 25.82
C THR A 157 -7.82 7.94 26.97
N PRO A 158 -8.76 8.57 27.70
CA PRO A 158 -9.50 7.91 28.76
C PRO A 158 -10.42 6.78 28.26
N VAL A 159 -10.98 6.90 27.05
CA VAL A 159 -11.81 5.85 26.43
C VAL A 159 -10.95 4.62 26.11
N ALA A 160 -9.78 4.87 25.50
CA ALA A 160 -8.81 3.81 25.21
C ALA A 160 -8.30 3.15 26.50
N GLU A 161 -8.10 3.91 27.57
CA GLU A 161 -7.68 3.41 28.88
C GLU A 161 -8.73 2.50 29.49
N ALA A 162 -9.98 2.92 29.49
CA ALA A 162 -11.10 2.13 30.01
C ALA A 162 -11.23 0.79 29.29
N GLU A 163 -11.21 0.80 27.93
CA GLU A 163 -11.27 -0.42 27.12
C GLU A 163 -10.01 -1.28 27.28
N PHE A 164 -8.84 -0.68 27.45
CA PHE A 164 -7.60 -1.40 27.68
C PHE A 164 -7.64 -2.18 28.99
N TYR A 165 -8.05 -1.54 30.10
CA TYR A 165 -8.11 -2.21 31.40
C TYR A 165 -9.31 -3.15 31.55
N LYS A 166 -10.41 -2.90 30.85
CA LYS A 166 -11.50 -3.87 30.72
C LYS A 166 -10.98 -5.18 30.10
N ARG A 167 -10.15 -5.07 29.09
CA ARG A 167 -9.54 -6.23 28.42
C ARG A 167 -8.40 -6.87 29.21
N PHE A 168 -7.65 -6.08 29.96
CA PHE A 168 -6.47 -6.50 30.72
C PHE A 168 -6.53 -6.03 32.18
N PRO A 169 -7.45 -6.55 33.00
CA PRO A 169 -7.64 -6.04 34.38
C PRO A 169 -6.37 -6.08 35.23
N ALA A 170 -5.53 -7.09 35.06
CA ALA A 170 -4.27 -7.20 35.80
C ALA A 170 -3.26 -6.08 35.49
N ARG A 171 -3.36 -5.43 34.31
CA ARG A 171 -2.46 -4.34 33.91
C ARG A 171 -2.81 -3.03 34.61
N ALA A 172 -4.04 -2.89 35.15
CA ALA A 172 -4.46 -1.72 35.92
C ALA A 172 -3.65 -1.52 37.22
N HIS A 173 -2.96 -2.54 37.72
CA HIS A 173 -2.06 -2.44 38.88
C HIS A 173 -0.73 -1.76 38.55
N GLN A 174 -0.42 -1.50 37.29
CA GLN A 174 0.82 -0.84 36.82
C GLN A 174 0.52 0.17 35.72
N PRO A 175 -0.29 1.23 35.97
CA PRO A 175 -0.79 2.15 34.93
C PRO A 175 0.31 2.87 34.20
N GLU A 176 1.35 3.32 34.91
CA GLU A 176 2.50 4.06 34.32
C GLU A 176 3.19 3.25 33.22
N ARG A 177 3.29 1.93 33.40
CA ARG A 177 3.90 1.02 32.41
C ARG A 177 3.15 0.99 31.09
N TRP A 178 1.83 1.18 31.12
CA TRP A 178 0.94 1.01 29.96
C TRP A 178 0.46 2.32 29.37
N ALA A 179 0.68 3.45 30.05
CA ALA A 179 0.24 4.77 29.58
C ALA A 179 0.67 5.07 28.15
N GLY A 180 1.93 4.78 27.78
CA GLY A 180 2.42 5.00 26.43
C GLY A 180 1.75 4.12 25.36
N GLU A 181 1.32 2.90 25.70
CA GLU A 181 0.59 2.03 24.77
C GLU A 181 -0.85 2.52 24.58
N ILE A 182 -1.49 2.96 25.67
CA ILE A 182 -2.84 3.53 25.65
C ILE A 182 -2.86 4.80 24.79
N GLN A 183 -1.89 5.69 24.99
CA GLN A 183 -1.76 6.91 24.17
C GLN A 183 -1.59 6.59 22.68
N LYS A 184 -0.81 5.55 22.32
CA LYS A 184 -0.65 5.12 20.93
C LYS A 184 -1.98 4.60 20.33
N LYS A 185 -2.83 3.96 21.14
CA LYS A 185 -4.16 3.53 20.70
C LYS A 185 -5.08 4.72 20.44
N ALA A 186 -5.10 5.71 21.32
CA ALA A 186 -5.81 6.96 21.11
C ALA A 186 -5.30 7.68 19.85
N GLN A 187 -3.99 7.76 19.66
CA GLN A 187 -3.36 8.35 18.46
C GLN A 187 -3.73 7.59 17.19
N GLU A 188 -3.75 6.26 17.22
CA GLU A 188 -4.13 5.42 16.07
C GLU A 188 -5.54 5.75 15.58
N VAL A 189 -6.46 6.07 16.47
CA VAL A 189 -7.84 6.45 16.14
C VAL A 189 -7.92 7.94 15.77
N ALA A 190 -7.32 8.82 16.57
CA ALA A 190 -7.37 10.26 16.32
C ALA A 190 -6.84 10.66 14.93
N ARG A 191 -5.83 9.96 14.40
CA ARG A 191 -5.24 10.25 13.08
C ARG A 191 -6.22 10.13 11.90
N TYR A 192 -7.42 9.58 12.12
CA TYR A 192 -8.44 9.47 11.07
C TYR A 192 -8.94 10.82 10.59
N VAL A 193 -8.86 11.88 11.43
CA VAL A 193 -9.24 13.24 11.02
C VAL A 193 -8.12 14.01 10.32
N LEU A 194 -6.86 13.54 10.38
CA LEU A 194 -5.76 14.20 9.67
C LEU A 194 -5.98 14.18 8.16
N PRO A 195 -5.67 15.28 7.46
CA PRO A 195 -5.83 15.34 6.01
C PRO A 195 -4.85 14.41 5.30
N ILE A 196 -5.27 13.82 4.17
CA ILE A 196 -4.39 12.95 3.36
C ILE A 196 -3.22 13.72 2.72
N GLY A 197 -3.28 15.05 2.70
CA GLY A 197 -2.15 15.91 2.38
C GLY A 197 -1.06 15.97 3.45
N THR A 198 -1.24 15.32 4.62
CA THR A 198 -0.22 15.26 5.68
C THR A 198 1.07 14.63 5.17
N TYR A 199 2.20 15.22 5.53
CA TYR A 199 3.51 14.77 5.11
C TYR A 199 3.83 13.35 5.54
N CYS A 200 4.53 12.69 4.64
CA CYS A 200 5.14 11.39 4.81
C CYS A 200 6.60 11.47 4.37
N TYR A 201 7.42 10.58 4.90
CA TYR A 201 8.76 10.32 4.40
C TYR A 201 9.00 8.82 4.33
N LEU A 202 9.82 8.40 3.38
CA LEU A 202 10.11 6.98 3.15
C LEU A 202 11.45 6.75 2.45
N TYR A 203 12.02 5.58 2.68
CA TYR A 203 12.97 4.99 1.75
C TYR A 203 12.22 4.27 0.64
N HIS A 204 12.68 4.45 -0.60
CA HIS A 204 12.09 3.84 -1.79
C HIS A 204 13.17 3.29 -2.70
N THR A 205 13.18 1.97 -2.90
CA THR A 205 14.18 1.29 -3.73
C THR A 205 13.49 0.67 -4.94
N VAL A 206 13.97 1.03 -6.12
CA VAL A 206 13.41 0.60 -7.41
C VAL A 206 14.49 0.20 -8.40
N SER A 207 14.13 -0.60 -9.39
CA SER A 207 14.97 -0.84 -10.56
C SER A 207 14.88 0.33 -11.55
N ALA A 208 15.84 0.39 -12.47
CA ALA A 208 15.81 1.35 -13.58
C ALA A 208 14.51 1.22 -14.39
N LEU A 209 14.07 0.00 -14.68
CA LEU A 209 12.80 -0.23 -15.38
C LEU A 209 11.61 0.37 -14.63
N THR A 210 11.55 0.23 -13.31
CA THR A 210 10.47 0.81 -12.51
C THR A 210 10.50 2.32 -12.55
N LEU A 211 11.70 2.94 -12.45
CA LEU A 211 11.85 4.40 -12.56
C LEU A 211 11.41 4.93 -13.92
N MET A 212 11.78 4.25 -15.02
CA MET A 212 11.35 4.62 -16.38
C MET A 212 9.82 4.57 -16.50
N ARG A 213 9.17 3.55 -15.92
CA ARG A 213 7.69 3.45 -15.91
C ARG A 213 7.04 4.54 -15.07
N TYR A 214 7.62 4.89 -13.93
CA TYR A 214 7.15 6.04 -13.15
C TYR A 214 7.23 7.34 -13.95
N HIS A 215 8.35 7.56 -14.65
CA HIS A 215 8.50 8.73 -15.50
C HIS A 215 7.47 8.75 -16.63
N ARG A 216 7.28 7.63 -17.31
CA ARG A 216 6.31 7.50 -18.42
C ARG A 216 4.86 7.74 -17.97
N LEU A 217 4.50 7.35 -16.72
CA LEU A 217 3.15 7.42 -16.13
C LEU A 217 3.03 8.50 -15.06
N ALA A 218 3.86 9.56 -15.08
CA ALA A 218 3.88 10.56 -14.02
C ALA A 218 2.59 11.38 -13.94
N ASP A 219 1.87 11.55 -15.05
CA ASP A 219 0.65 12.35 -15.14
C ASP A 219 -0.60 11.48 -14.88
N GLN A 220 -0.84 11.12 -13.63
CA GLN A 220 -2.02 10.36 -13.25
C GLN A 220 -3.15 11.26 -12.75
N LEU A 221 -4.39 10.78 -12.88
CA LEU A 221 -5.61 11.52 -12.58
C LEU A 221 -5.73 11.99 -11.13
N ASP A 222 -5.17 11.24 -10.16
CA ASP A 222 -5.38 11.49 -8.73
C ASP A 222 -4.47 12.58 -8.14
N ALA A 223 -3.19 12.61 -8.49
CA ALA A 223 -2.21 13.51 -7.92
C ALA A 223 -1.12 13.94 -8.93
N PRO A 224 -1.50 14.42 -10.13
CA PRO A 224 -0.56 14.64 -11.24
C PRO A 224 0.52 15.67 -10.92
N ALA A 225 0.20 16.74 -10.21
CA ALA A 225 1.15 17.82 -9.94
C ALA A 225 2.26 17.38 -8.97
N GLU A 226 1.92 16.70 -7.88
CA GLU A 226 2.89 16.21 -6.90
C GLU A 226 3.70 15.05 -7.48
N GLN A 227 3.02 14.08 -8.13
CA GLN A 227 3.65 12.90 -8.70
C GLN A 227 4.68 13.27 -9.77
N ARG A 228 4.33 14.18 -10.69
CA ARG A 228 5.25 14.69 -11.71
C ARG A 228 6.52 15.28 -11.10
N ARG A 229 6.38 16.08 -10.03
CA ARG A 229 7.51 16.70 -9.33
C ARG A 229 8.43 15.69 -8.68
N VAL A 230 7.85 14.75 -7.92
CA VAL A 230 8.64 13.74 -7.20
C VAL A 230 9.35 12.83 -8.20
N VAL A 231 8.64 12.35 -9.22
CA VAL A 231 9.24 11.47 -10.23
C VAL A 231 10.31 12.19 -11.04
N GLN A 232 10.07 13.46 -11.43
CA GLN A 232 11.09 14.25 -12.13
C GLN A 232 12.33 14.43 -11.28
N ALA A 233 12.18 14.76 -10.00
CA ALA A 233 13.33 14.89 -9.09
C ALA A 233 14.09 13.56 -8.87
N MET A 234 13.39 12.42 -8.91
CA MET A 234 14.04 11.10 -8.89
C MET A 234 14.86 10.86 -10.16
N VAL A 235 14.31 11.22 -11.33
CA VAL A 235 14.99 11.12 -12.62
C VAL A 235 16.20 12.04 -12.66
N ASP A 236 16.03 13.31 -12.26
CA ASP A 236 17.12 14.29 -12.24
C ASP A 236 18.29 13.83 -11.38
N ALA A 237 18.02 13.28 -10.19
CA ALA A 237 19.05 12.74 -9.30
C ALA A 237 19.81 11.55 -9.93
N VAL A 238 19.15 10.74 -10.76
CA VAL A 238 19.83 9.66 -11.51
C VAL A 238 20.65 10.24 -12.66
N LEU A 239 20.14 11.26 -13.37
CA LEU A 239 20.86 11.91 -14.47
C LEU A 239 22.08 12.70 -14.00
N GLU A 240 22.07 13.24 -12.78
CA GLU A 240 23.28 13.83 -12.18
C GLU A 240 24.39 12.81 -12.00
N MET A 241 24.02 11.57 -11.63
CA MET A 241 24.99 10.48 -11.40
C MET A 241 25.42 9.83 -12.72
N ASP A 242 24.47 9.55 -13.63
CA ASP A 242 24.69 8.91 -14.93
C ASP A 242 23.88 9.63 -16.03
N PRO A 243 24.44 10.70 -16.63
CA PRO A 243 23.74 11.44 -17.69
C PRO A 243 23.37 10.58 -18.90
N GLN A 244 24.06 9.46 -19.11
CA GLN A 244 23.84 8.55 -20.23
C GLN A 244 22.52 7.78 -20.09
N PHE A 245 21.97 7.71 -18.87
CA PHE A 245 20.68 7.09 -18.62
C PHE A 245 19.52 7.78 -19.36
N ALA A 246 19.68 9.06 -19.73
CA ALA A 246 18.71 9.82 -20.52
C ALA A 246 18.29 9.12 -21.83
N VAL A 247 19.15 8.27 -22.40
CA VAL A 247 18.87 7.52 -23.63
C VAL A 247 17.65 6.61 -23.56
N LEU A 248 17.26 6.20 -22.33
CA LEU A 248 16.15 5.29 -22.05
C LEU A 248 14.86 6.00 -21.64
N LEU A 249 14.90 7.31 -21.43
CA LEU A 249 13.73 8.06 -20.98
C LEU A 249 12.83 8.40 -22.16
N GLU A 250 11.56 8.02 -22.05
CA GLU A 250 10.50 8.44 -22.95
C GLU A 250 9.76 9.64 -22.34
N GLU A 251 9.20 10.50 -23.21
CA GLU A 251 8.33 11.59 -22.74
C GLU A 251 7.16 11.03 -21.93
N PRO A 252 6.79 11.67 -20.82
CA PRO A 252 5.61 11.27 -20.04
C PRO A 252 4.35 11.26 -20.90
N ILE A 253 3.45 10.31 -20.64
CA ILE A 253 2.10 10.33 -21.22
C ILE A 253 1.38 11.52 -20.60
N ALA A 254 0.89 12.44 -21.43
CA ALA A 254 0.12 13.58 -20.96
C ALA A 254 -1.17 13.11 -20.26
N LEU A 255 -1.62 13.87 -19.25
CA LEU A 255 -2.86 13.54 -18.51
C LEU A 255 -4.05 13.37 -19.49
N GLU A 256 -4.12 14.21 -20.52
CA GLU A 256 -5.15 14.19 -21.56
C GLU A 256 -5.14 12.91 -22.41
N GLU A 257 -4.03 12.19 -22.44
CA GLU A 257 -3.87 10.93 -23.17
C GLU A 257 -4.20 9.70 -22.30
N THR A 258 -4.44 9.88 -21.00
CA THR A 258 -4.83 8.77 -20.12
C THR A 258 -6.26 8.32 -20.42
N LEU A 259 -6.52 7.00 -20.28
CA LEU A 259 -7.85 6.43 -20.59
C LEU A 259 -8.94 7.01 -19.69
N GLU A 260 -8.64 7.23 -18.42
CA GLU A 260 -9.57 7.77 -17.44
C GLU A 260 -9.96 9.22 -17.79
N TYR A 261 -9.00 10.05 -18.19
CA TYR A 261 -9.25 11.41 -18.61
C TYR A 261 -10.10 11.43 -19.89
N GLN A 262 -9.70 10.67 -20.92
CA GLN A 262 -10.42 10.59 -22.19
C GLN A 262 -11.85 10.09 -22.00
N PHE A 263 -12.05 9.08 -21.14
CA PHE A 263 -13.39 8.56 -20.84
C PHE A 263 -14.30 9.67 -20.30
N PHE A 264 -13.84 10.43 -19.31
CA PHE A 264 -14.64 11.50 -18.72
C PHE A 264 -14.80 12.71 -19.66
N GLN A 265 -13.85 12.99 -20.52
CA GLN A 265 -13.99 14.04 -21.55
C GLN A 265 -15.04 13.66 -22.61
N GLN A 266 -15.08 12.40 -23.03
CA GLN A 266 -16.06 11.89 -23.98
C GLN A 266 -17.45 11.72 -23.38
N ASN A 267 -17.54 11.55 -22.05
CA ASN A 267 -18.76 11.28 -21.32
C ASN A 267 -18.95 12.24 -20.12
N PRO A 268 -19.02 13.56 -20.34
CA PRO A 268 -19.05 14.53 -19.24
C PRO A 268 -20.28 14.36 -18.32
N GLY A 269 -21.38 13.83 -18.83
CA GLY A 269 -22.57 13.53 -18.05
C GLY A 269 -22.44 12.33 -17.10
N LEU A 270 -21.37 11.52 -17.24
CA LEU A 270 -21.10 10.38 -16.36
C LEU A 270 -20.20 10.76 -15.17
N ARG A 271 -19.76 12.02 -15.07
CA ARG A 271 -19.00 12.54 -13.95
C ARG A 271 -19.88 13.47 -13.11
N GLY A 272 -20.30 13.03 -11.93
CA GLY A 272 -21.13 13.86 -11.06
C GLY A 272 -21.43 13.20 -9.72
N ALA A 273 -21.75 14.04 -8.72
CA ALA A 273 -21.99 13.62 -7.35
C ALA A 273 -23.12 12.58 -7.23
N VAL A 274 -24.17 12.69 -8.04
CA VAL A 274 -25.33 11.78 -8.00
C VAL A 274 -24.93 10.36 -8.39
N LEU A 275 -24.24 10.20 -9.53
CA LEU A 275 -23.78 8.88 -9.99
C LEU A 275 -22.72 8.28 -9.07
N ALA A 276 -21.82 9.11 -8.56
CA ALA A 276 -20.82 8.69 -7.58
C ALA A 276 -21.49 8.20 -6.28
N GLU A 277 -22.55 8.83 -5.82
CA GLU A 277 -23.31 8.39 -4.65
C GLU A 277 -24.09 7.11 -4.92
N GLU A 278 -24.70 6.95 -6.09
CA GLU A 278 -25.35 5.73 -6.50
C GLU A 278 -24.37 4.56 -6.53
N ALA A 279 -23.22 4.72 -7.17
CA ALA A 279 -22.16 3.72 -7.21
C ALA A 279 -21.67 3.32 -5.82
N ARG A 280 -21.54 4.28 -4.89
CA ARG A 280 -21.19 3.99 -3.49
C ARG A 280 -22.27 3.17 -2.79
N ARG A 281 -23.55 3.53 -2.94
CA ARG A 281 -24.67 2.79 -2.36
C ARG A 281 -24.75 1.36 -2.88
N GLU A 282 -24.60 1.17 -4.19
CA GLU A 282 -24.55 -0.17 -4.81
C GLU A 282 -23.38 -1.01 -4.25
N PHE A 283 -22.20 -0.41 -4.17
CA PHE A 283 -21.02 -1.09 -3.63
C PHE A 283 -21.24 -1.50 -2.18
N ASP A 284 -21.69 -0.57 -1.32
CA ASP A 284 -21.92 -0.80 0.10
C ASP A 284 -23.01 -1.85 0.34
N ALA A 285 -24.10 -1.82 -0.45
CA ALA A 285 -25.14 -2.85 -0.43
C ALA A 285 -24.56 -4.24 -0.78
N SER A 286 -23.65 -4.30 -1.75
CA SER A 286 -23.00 -5.56 -2.14
C SER A 286 -22.15 -6.18 -1.04
N LEU A 287 -21.63 -5.38 -0.08
CA LEU A 287 -20.84 -5.87 1.06
C LEU A 287 -21.69 -6.60 2.12
N GLY A 288 -22.97 -6.28 2.23
CA GLY A 288 -23.87 -6.92 3.20
C GLY A 288 -23.45 -6.70 4.65
N GLY A 289 -22.86 -5.53 4.97
CA GLY A 289 -22.40 -5.16 6.32
C GLY A 289 -20.98 -5.64 6.66
N LEU A 290 -20.29 -6.32 5.76
CA LEU A 290 -18.89 -6.73 5.93
C LEU A 290 -17.94 -5.60 5.51
N VAL A 291 -16.74 -5.59 6.06
CA VAL A 291 -15.63 -4.72 5.61
C VAL A 291 -15.01 -5.27 4.33
N SER A 292 -14.94 -6.60 4.22
CA SER A 292 -14.43 -7.31 3.04
C SER A 292 -15.34 -8.48 2.69
N LYS A 293 -15.82 -8.52 1.43
CA LYS A 293 -16.76 -9.53 0.93
C LYS A 293 -16.11 -10.38 -0.15
N LEU A 294 -16.11 -11.70 0.05
CA LEU A 294 -15.73 -12.65 -1.00
C LEU A 294 -16.76 -12.61 -2.14
N VAL A 295 -16.34 -12.26 -3.34
CA VAL A 295 -17.20 -12.15 -4.51
C VAL A 295 -16.90 -13.18 -5.60
N SER A 296 -15.70 -13.77 -5.57
CA SER A 296 -15.31 -14.83 -6.51
C SER A 296 -14.23 -15.73 -5.92
N HIS A 297 -14.30 -17.01 -6.23
CA HIS A 297 -13.28 -18.02 -5.96
C HIS A 297 -13.42 -19.16 -6.96
N LYS A 298 -12.38 -19.95 -7.16
CA LYS A 298 -12.49 -21.17 -7.94
C LYS A 298 -13.17 -22.24 -7.10
N PRO A 299 -14.24 -22.88 -7.58
CA PRO A 299 -14.94 -23.94 -6.84
C PRO A 299 -14.00 -25.09 -6.42
N GLU A 300 -13.05 -25.43 -7.30
CA GLU A 300 -12.10 -26.54 -7.12
C GLU A 300 -10.81 -26.16 -6.41
N ASN A 301 -10.74 -25.04 -5.71
CA ASN A 301 -9.50 -24.57 -5.05
C ASN A 301 -8.80 -25.65 -4.21
N GLU A 302 -9.54 -26.44 -3.45
CA GLU A 302 -8.96 -27.52 -2.62
C GLU A 302 -8.48 -28.69 -3.47
N ALA A 303 -9.23 -29.09 -4.49
CA ALA A 303 -8.85 -30.15 -5.41
C ALA A 303 -7.63 -29.78 -6.25
N ILE A 304 -7.57 -28.54 -6.75
CA ILE A 304 -6.42 -28.00 -7.50
C ILE A 304 -5.17 -28.01 -6.62
N LEU A 305 -5.29 -27.55 -5.37
CA LEU A 305 -4.17 -27.56 -4.43
C LEU A 305 -3.65 -28.99 -4.20
N ALA A 306 -4.54 -29.94 -3.92
CA ALA A 306 -4.16 -31.33 -3.68
C ALA A 306 -3.53 -32.00 -4.92
N ALA A 307 -4.10 -31.76 -6.11
CA ALA A 307 -3.55 -32.26 -7.37
C ALA A 307 -2.14 -31.71 -7.62
N SER A 308 -1.94 -30.41 -7.47
CA SER A 308 -0.62 -29.78 -7.67
C SER A 308 0.43 -30.27 -6.70
N VAL A 309 0.06 -30.56 -5.44
CA VAL A 309 0.98 -31.19 -4.47
C VAL A 309 1.42 -32.58 -4.97
N ARG A 310 0.48 -33.39 -5.44
CA ARG A 310 0.80 -34.72 -6.02
C ARG A 310 1.68 -34.62 -7.25
N GLU A 311 1.43 -33.67 -8.14
CA GLU A 311 2.25 -33.41 -9.33
C GLU A 311 3.71 -33.08 -8.94
N VAL A 312 3.91 -32.21 -7.94
CA VAL A 312 5.26 -31.88 -7.45
C VAL A 312 5.98 -33.10 -6.87
N LEU A 313 5.24 -34.02 -6.25
CA LEU A 313 5.78 -35.23 -5.63
C LEU A 313 5.88 -36.43 -6.61
N GLY A 314 5.28 -36.33 -7.78
CA GLY A 314 5.19 -37.43 -8.74
C GLY A 314 4.33 -38.62 -8.24
N LEU A 315 3.25 -38.31 -7.46
CA LEU A 315 2.40 -39.33 -6.83
C LEU A 315 1.00 -39.32 -7.44
N PRO A 316 0.37 -40.52 -7.59
CA PRO A 316 -1.03 -40.61 -7.99
C PRO A 316 -1.98 -40.32 -6.82
N ALA A 317 -3.26 -40.04 -7.12
CA ALA A 317 -4.28 -39.81 -6.10
C ALA A 317 -4.54 -41.01 -5.18
N SER A 318 -4.29 -42.22 -5.67
CA SER A 318 -4.39 -43.46 -4.88
C SER A 318 -3.33 -43.57 -3.79
N ALA A 319 -2.17 -42.90 -3.96
CA ALA A 319 -1.07 -42.91 -2.99
C ALA A 319 -1.11 -41.75 -1.99
N LEU A 320 -1.72 -40.64 -2.36
CA LEU A 320 -1.78 -39.43 -1.52
C LEU A 320 -3.18 -38.80 -1.59
N SER A 321 -3.95 -38.90 -0.51
CA SER A 321 -5.31 -38.31 -0.45
C SER A 321 -5.25 -36.78 -0.47
N ASP A 322 -6.36 -36.14 -0.83
CA ASP A 322 -6.48 -34.67 -0.82
C ASP A 322 -6.18 -34.08 0.55
N ASP A 323 -6.70 -34.67 1.63
CA ASP A 323 -6.50 -34.15 2.98
C ASP A 323 -5.02 -34.15 3.38
N VAL A 324 -4.30 -35.23 3.08
CA VAL A 324 -2.86 -35.31 3.36
C VAL A 324 -2.07 -34.34 2.48
N ALA A 325 -2.42 -34.25 1.20
CA ALA A 325 -1.77 -33.32 0.26
C ALA A 325 -1.95 -31.86 0.69
N ILE A 326 -3.15 -31.46 1.07
CA ILE A 326 -3.43 -30.09 1.59
C ILE A 326 -2.70 -29.86 2.91
N ALA A 327 -2.72 -30.82 3.83
CA ALA A 327 -2.03 -30.69 5.11
C ALA A 327 -0.50 -30.49 4.95
N LEU A 328 0.12 -31.12 3.97
CA LEU A 328 1.57 -30.95 3.71
C LEU A 328 1.96 -29.51 3.41
N VAL A 329 1.07 -28.68 2.86
CA VAL A 329 1.35 -27.29 2.48
C VAL A 329 0.66 -26.28 3.39
N MET A 330 -0.40 -26.67 4.08
CA MET A 330 -1.19 -25.76 4.90
C MET A 330 -1.05 -25.97 6.41
N ASP A 331 -0.82 -27.20 6.88
CA ASP A 331 -0.75 -27.50 8.31
C ASP A 331 0.67 -27.33 8.88
N PRO A 332 0.88 -26.40 9.80
CA PRO A 332 2.17 -26.23 10.46
C PRO A 332 2.61 -27.45 11.30
N ALA A 333 1.71 -28.33 11.67
CA ALA A 333 2.07 -29.60 12.33
C ALA A 333 2.79 -30.56 11.38
N SER A 334 2.41 -30.56 10.09
CA SER A 334 3.05 -31.33 9.02
C SER A 334 4.23 -30.60 8.38
N ASN A 335 4.17 -29.27 8.33
CA ASN A 335 5.18 -28.39 7.74
C ASN A 335 5.58 -27.28 8.72
N THR A 336 6.53 -27.56 9.60
CA THR A 336 6.98 -26.64 10.65
C THR A 336 7.57 -25.33 10.10
N ALA A 337 8.04 -25.30 8.84
CA ALA A 337 8.53 -24.09 8.19
C ALA A 337 7.43 -23.00 8.08
N LEU A 338 6.14 -23.37 8.05
CA LEU A 338 5.03 -22.44 8.06
C LEU A 338 4.90 -21.62 9.36
N SER A 339 5.58 -22.01 10.43
CA SER A 339 5.67 -21.29 11.69
C SER A 339 6.76 -20.21 11.71
N GLY A 340 7.62 -20.17 10.68
CA GLY A 340 8.69 -19.19 10.54
C GLY A 340 8.17 -17.81 10.18
N SER A 341 8.99 -16.78 10.47
CA SER A 341 8.66 -15.39 10.15
C SER A 341 8.85 -15.05 8.66
N LEU A 342 9.67 -15.80 7.95
CA LEU A 342 9.89 -15.65 6.50
C LEU A 342 8.90 -16.51 5.68
N ASN A 343 7.63 -16.33 5.93
CA ASN A 343 6.59 -17.18 5.35
C ASN A 343 5.98 -16.70 4.03
N LEU A 344 6.46 -15.57 3.50
CA LEU A 344 6.04 -15.03 2.21
C LEU A 344 6.54 -15.81 1.03
N THR A 345 7.69 -16.41 1.21
CA THR A 345 8.41 -16.97 0.10
C THR A 345 7.99 -18.39 -0.16
N THR A 346 8.17 -18.78 -1.38
CA THR A 346 8.11 -20.15 -1.81
C THR A 346 9.32 -20.91 -1.23
N LEU A 347 9.26 -21.25 0.05
CA LEU A 347 10.33 -21.92 0.78
C LEU A 347 10.66 -23.30 0.18
N SER A 348 9.72 -23.90 -0.55
CA SER A 348 9.89 -25.19 -1.21
C SER A 348 9.07 -25.25 -2.50
N LYS A 349 9.31 -26.27 -3.33
CA LYS A 349 8.47 -26.55 -4.50
C LYS A 349 7.02 -26.78 -4.11
N LEU A 350 6.77 -27.43 -2.98
CA LEU A 350 5.42 -27.67 -2.46
C LEU A 350 4.71 -26.36 -2.09
N SER A 351 5.38 -25.41 -1.45
CA SER A 351 4.78 -24.12 -1.11
C SER A 351 4.29 -23.34 -2.33
N ARG A 352 4.92 -23.55 -3.51
CA ARG A 352 4.48 -22.91 -4.76
C ARG A 352 3.12 -23.38 -5.26
N THR A 353 2.65 -24.53 -4.82
CA THR A 353 1.30 -25.02 -5.18
C THR A 353 0.19 -24.11 -4.68
N MET A 354 0.46 -23.31 -3.65
CA MET A 354 -0.48 -22.32 -3.11
C MET A 354 -0.75 -21.13 -4.07
N VAL A 355 -0.05 -20.98 -5.20
CA VAL A 355 -0.36 -19.95 -6.20
C VAL A 355 -1.57 -20.30 -7.07
N HIS A 356 -2.04 -21.54 -7.07
CA HIS A 356 -3.13 -21.99 -7.94
C HIS A 356 -4.54 -21.69 -7.40
N PRO A 357 -4.85 -21.89 -6.09
CA PRO A 357 -6.10 -21.43 -5.51
C PRO A 357 -6.18 -19.90 -5.50
N SER A 358 -7.36 -19.33 -5.81
CA SER A 358 -7.52 -17.88 -5.88
C SER A 358 -8.86 -17.41 -5.33
N TYR A 359 -8.86 -16.16 -4.83
CA TYR A 359 -9.99 -15.50 -4.18
C TYR A 359 -10.03 -14.03 -4.59
N THR A 360 -11.25 -13.50 -4.77
CA THR A 360 -11.48 -12.08 -5.08
C THR A 360 -12.45 -11.49 -4.08
N PHE A 361 -12.08 -10.33 -3.52
CA PHE A 361 -12.85 -9.63 -2.50
C PHE A 361 -13.21 -8.22 -2.95
N ARG A 362 -14.40 -7.75 -2.58
CA ARG A 362 -14.75 -6.33 -2.53
C ARG A 362 -14.51 -5.79 -1.14
N LYS A 363 -13.90 -4.62 -1.03
CA LYS A 363 -13.49 -4.01 0.24
C LYS A 363 -13.92 -2.56 0.35
N LYS A 364 -14.29 -2.16 1.57
CA LYS A 364 -14.43 -0.75 1.96
C LYS A 364 -13.51 -0.48 3.14
N LEU A 365 -12.48 0.30 2.91
CA LEU A 365 -11.49 0.69 3.91
C LEU A 365 -11.33 2.20 3.94
N SER A 366 -10.92 2.74 5.10
CA SER A 366 -10.39 4.10 5.15
C SER A 366 -9.07 4.20 4.39
N HIS A 367 -8.73 5.39 3.89
CA HIS A 367 -7.43 5.67 3.27
C HIS A 367 -6.27 5.26 4.19
N THR A 368 -6.41 5.49 5.51
CA THR A 368 -5.36 5.10 6.46
C THR A 368 -5.26 3.60 6.68
N ALA A 369 -6.34 2.82 6.55
CA ALA A 369 -6.30 1.36 6.63
C ALA A 369 -5.74 0.78 5.32
N ASP A 370 -6.18 1.26 4.17
CA ASP A 370 -5.66 0.82 2.87
C ASP A 370 -4.16 1.13 2.70
N SER A 371 -3.65 2.19 3.33
CA SER A 371 -2.20 2.44 3.42
C SER A 371 -1.40 1.29 4.08
N GLN A 372 -2.06 0.38 4.79
CA GLN A 372 -1.45 -0.85 5.32
C GLN A 372 -1.75 -2.05 4.44
N ASP A 373 -2.91 -2.07 3.77
CA ASP A 373 -3.32 -3.15 2.87
C ASP A 373 -2.46 -3.16 1.62
N GLN A 374 -2.19 -2.02 1.02
CA GLN A 374 -1.32 -1.85 -0.15
C GLN A 374 0.10 -2.43 0.02
N ARG A 375 0.56 -2.64 1.25
CA ARG A 375 1.87 -3.25 1.52
C ARG A 375 1.93 -4.74 1.14
N HIS A 376 0.78 -5.38 0.95
CA HIS A 376 0.67 -6.75 0.49
C HIS A 376 0.64 -6.80 -1.04
N ARG A 377 1.81 -6.62 -1.67
CA ARG A 377 1.96 -6.54 -3.13
C ARG A 377 1.58 -7.81 -3.88
N ALA A 378 1.54 -8.96 -3.19
CA ALA A 378 1.04 -10.23 -3.72
C ALA A 378 -0.49 -10.33 -3.73
N THR A 379 -1.21 -9.29 -3.30
CA THR A 379 -2.67 -9.19 -3.31
C THR A 379 -3.09 -7.91 -4.03
N PRO A 380 -2.94 -7.84 -5.37
CA PRO A 380 -3.23 -6.64 -6.13
C PRO A 380 -4.70 -6.26 -6.07
N GLY A 381 -4.98 -4.96 -6.04
CA GLY A 381 -6.33 -4.41 -6.05
C GLY A 381 -6.47 -3.22 -6.98
N SER A 382 -7.65 -3.10 -7.60
CA SER A 382 -8.03 -1.97 -8.45
C SER A 382 -8.59 -0.84 -7.59
N ARG A 383 -7.72 0.08 -7.16
CA ARG A 383 -8.11 1.25 -6.36
C ARG A 383 -8.83 2.27 -7.24
N PRO A 384 -9.81 3.01 -6.67
CA PRO A 384 -10.55 4.01 -7.42
C PRO A 384 -9.71 5.25 -7.71
N CYS A 385 -10.09 6.00 -8.76
CA CYS A 385 -9.68 7.39 -8.91
C CYS A 385 -10.36 8.21 -7.80
N VAL A 386 -9.62 8.65 -6.79
CA VAL A 386 -10.17 9.36 -5.62
C VAL A 386 -10.97 10.59 -6.05
N ASN A 387 -10.49 11.33 -7.04
CA ASN A 387 -11.16 12.52 -7.57
C ASN A 387 -12.54 12.22 -8.19
N ALA A 388 -12.75 11.03 -8.75
CA ALA A 388 -14.04 10.62 -9.31
C ALA A 388 -15.09 10.33 -8.22
N TYR A 389 -14.65 10.05 -7.00
CA TYR A 389 -15.50 9.72 -5.86
C TYR A 389 -15.70 10.89 -4.88
N LEU A 390 -15.18 12.08 -5.18
CA LEU A 390 -15.40 13.25 -4.34
C LEU A 390 -16.89 13.59 -4.25
N SER A 391 -17.47 13.37 -3.08
CA SER A 391 -18.88 13.65 -2.80
C SER A 391 -19.07 15.03 -2.20
N THR A 392 -20.31 15.51 -2.28
CA THR A 392 -20.76 16.69 -1.51
C THR A 392 -21.00 16.34 -0.05
N GLU A 393 -21.43 15.10 0.21
CA GLU A 393 -21.69 14.59 1.55
C GLU A 393 -20.46 13.85 2.11
N PRO A 394 -20.22 13.95 3.43
CA PRO A 394 -19.15 13.21 4.09
C PRO A 394 -19.29 11.70 3.91
N ASP A 395 -18.22 11.06 3.42
CA ASP A 395 -18.12 9.60 3.22
C ASP A 395 -16.85 9.07 3.85
N TYR A 396 -16.96 8.54 5.07
CA TYR A 396 -15.84 8.17 5.90
C TYR A 396 -16.11 6.94 6.76
N VAL A 397 -15.03 6.29 7.21
CA VAL A 397 -15.07 5.18 8.16
C VAL A 397 -14.96 5.72 9.58
N THR A 398 -15.81 5.23 10.48
CA THR A 398 -15.75 5.53 11.91
C THR A 398 -15.09 4.37 12.65
N PRO A 399 -13.91 4.57 13.30
CA PRO A 399 -13.27 3.55 14.12
C PRO A 399 -14.14 3.09 15.30
N ALA A 400 -14.01 1.83 15.69
CA ALA A 400 -14.84 1.23 16.72
C ALA A 400 -14.77 1.92 18.09
N LEU A 401 -13.67 2.59 18.40
CA LEU A 401 -13.50 3.29 19.67
C LEU A 401 -14.27 4.61 19.74
N VAL A 402 -14.59 5.23 18.58
CA VAL A 402 -15.23 6.56 18.50
C VAL A 402 -16.63 6.56 19.12
N PRO A 403 -17.56 5.64 18.77
CA PRO A 403 -18.92 5.66 19.32
C PRO A 403 -19.02 5.20 20.77
N MET A 404 -17.91 4.89 21.44
CA MET A 404 -17.90 4.49 22.85
C MET A 404 -18.03 5.66 23.83
N ASP A 405 -17.87 6.89 23.35
CA ASP A 405 -18.06 8.12 24.12
C ASP A 405 -18.73 9.19 23.25
N GLU A 406 -19.83 9.74 23.72
CA GLU A 406 -20.64 10.72 22.98
C GLU A 406 -19.87 12.01 22.63
N LYS A 407 -18.92 12.45 23.48
CA LYS A 407 -18.11 13.65 23.21
C LYS A 407 -17.11 13.38 22.09
N VAL A 408 -16.49 12.19 22.12
CA VAL A 408 -15.58 11.75 21.06
C VAL A 408 -16.33 11.63 19.74
N GLU A 409 -17.49 10.97 19.73
CA GLU A 409 -18.29 10.76 18.53
C GLU A 409 -18.72 12.10 17.92
N ARG A 410 -19.28 13.00 18.74
CA ARG A 410 -19.69 14.34 18.29
C ARG A 410 -18.52 15.12 17.70
N ARG A 411 -17.38 15.11 18.40
CA ARG A 411 -16.20 15.83 17.94
C ARG A 411 -15.63 15.28 16.63
N TYR A 412 -15.65 13.97 16.49
CA TYR A 412 -15.25 13.28 15.26
C TYR A 412 -16.17 13.67 14.09
N GLN A 413 -17.48 13.58 14.26
CA GLN A 413 -18.47 13.97 13.25
C GLN A 413 -18.37 15.44 12.86
N GLU A 414 -18.19 16.35 13.82
CA GLU A 414 -17.97 17.78 13.56
C GLU A 414 -16.72 18.01 12.71
N SER A 415 -15.62 17.31 13.00
CA SER A 415 -14.38 17.42 12.24
C SER A 415 -14.58 16.97 10.79
N MET A 416 -15.28 15.84 10.57
CA MET A 416 -15.61 15.34 9.24
C MET A 416 -16.48 16.33 8.47
N ASN A 417 -17.58 16.80 9.04
CA ASN A 417 -18.50 17.73 8.39
C ASN A 417 -17.79 19.03 7.96
N ARG A 418 -16.95 19.58 8.83
CA ARG A 418 -16.19 20.81 8.53
C ARG A 418 -15.13 20.59 7.45
N ALA A 419 -14.54 19.39 7.37
CA ALA A 419 -13.60 19.05 6.29
C ALA A 419 -14.32 19.09 4.93
N TRP A 420 -15.47 18.42 4.81
CA TRP A 420 -16.27 18.40 3.58
C TRP A 420 -16.84 19.78 3.23
N GLU A 421 -17.28 20.57 4.21
CA GLU A 421 -17.68 21.97 3.99
C GLU A 421 -16.55 22.79 3.37
N SER A 422 -15.33 22.68 3.90
CA SER A 422 -14.17 23.41 3.36
C SER A 422 -13.83 22.95 1.94
N ILE A 423 -13.87 21.64 1.66
CA ILE A 423 -13.67 21.07 0.33
C ILE A 423 -14.74 21.61 -0.64
N GLY A 424 -16.01 21.61 -0.24
CA GLY A 424 -17.11 22.14 -1.05
C GLY A 424 -16.93 23.61 -1.40
N ARG A 425 -16.54 24.44 -0.43
CA ARG A 425 -16.26 25.88 -0.65
C ARG A 425 -15.08 26.09 -1.60
N LEU A 426 -13.99 25.34 -1.44
CA LEU A 426 -12.82 25.45 -2.32
C LEU A 426 -13.17 25.04 -3.76
N ARG A 427 -13.96 23.98 -3.94
CA ARG A 427 -14.43 23.56 -5.27
C ARG A 427 -15.32 24.64 -5.91
N ALA A 428 -16.20 25.28 -5.14
CA ALA A 428 -17.03 26.39 -5.62
C ALA A 428 -16.19 27.61 -6.05
N LEU A 429 -15.01 27.81 -5.45
CA LEU A 429 -14.04 28.83 -5.83
C LEU A 429 -13.12 28.39 -7.02
N GLY A 430 -13.34 27.21 -7.62
CA GLY A 430 -12.59 26.74 -8.77
C GLY A 430 -11.22 26.13 -8.44
N VAL A 431 -10.96 25.80 -7.18
CA VAL A 431 -9.73 25.07 -6.80
C VAL A 431 -9.76 23.66 -7.40
N SER A 432 -8.64 23.21 -7.95
CA SER A 432 -8.54 21.91 -8.62
C SER A 432 -8.91 20.74 -7.69
N GLU A 433 -9.42 19.67 -8.26
CA GLU A 433 -9.81 18.47 -7.51
C GLU A 433 -8.62 17.82 -6.80
N GLU A 434 -7.43 17.82 -7.40
CA GLU A 434 -6.21 17.33 -6.75
C GLU A 434 -5.94 18.09 -5.44
N PHE A 435 -5.97 19.43 -5.47
CA PHE A 435 -5.65 20.23 -4.31
C PHE A 435 -6.73 20.17 -3.24
N THR A 436 -7.99 20.08 -3.64
CA THR A 436 -9.10 19.90 -2.67
C THR A 436 -9.07 18.52 -2.04
N ALA A 437 -8.64 17.48 -2.78
CA ALA A 437 -8.52 16.12 -2.26
C ALA A 437 -7.49 16.01 -1.12
N TYR A 438 -6.45 16.84 -1.10
CA TYR A 438 -5.49 16.83 0.03
C TYR A 438 -6.12 17.11 1.39
N LEU A 439 -7.27 17.80 1.44
CA LEU A 439 -8.01 18.07 2.68
C LEU A 439 -8.92 16.92 3.13
N LEU A 440 -9.12 15.89 2.30
CA LEU A 440 -9.88 14.71 2.70
C LEU A 440 -9.25 14.10 3.95
N PRO A 441 -10.04 13.80 5.00
CA PRO A 441 -9.52 13.10 6.17
C PRO A 441 -8.99 11.70 5.82
N ASN A 442 -8.00 11.21 6.55
CA ASN A 442 -7.52 9.83 6.47
C ASN A 442 -8.65 8.78 6.62
N ALA A 443 -9.78 9.20 7.18
CA ALA A 443 -11.00 8.39 7.32
C ALA A 443 -11.75 8.19 6.01
N VAL A 444 -11.45 8.94 4.93
CA VAL A 444 -12.20 8.86 3.67
C VAL A 444 -12.34 7.41 3.21
N SER A 445 -13.55 7.02 2.83
CA SER A 445 -13.86 5.65 2.42
C SER A 445 -13.34 5.36 1.02
N LEU A 446 -12.57 4.30 0.88
CA LEU A 446 -12.11 3.74 -0.38
C LEU A 446 -12.81 2.42 -0.65
N ARG A 447 -13.30 2.25 -1.86
CA ARG A 447 -14.01 1.03 -2.31
C ARG A 447 -13.29 0.44 -3.50
N PHE A 448 -12.91 -0.83 -3.39
CA PHE A 448 -12.11 -1.48 -4.43
C PHE A 448 -12.29 -3.00 -4.44
N THR A 449 -11.85 -3.62 -5.53
CA THR A 449 -11.75 -5.07 -5.66
C THR A 449 -10.29 -5.48 -5.57
N GLU A 450 -10.02 -6.52 -4.78
CA GLU A 450 -8.70 -7.11 -4.59
C GLU A 450 -8.74 -8.59 -4.91
N SER A 451 -7.74 -9.09 -5.62
CA SER A 451 -7.58 -10.53 -5.90
C SER A 451 -6.27 -11.04 -5.32
N ALA A 452 -6.28 -12.29 -4.86
CA ALA A 452 -5.13 -12.94 -4.29
C ALA A 452 -5.09 -14.42 -4.64
N ASP A 453 -3.89 -14.96 -4.87
CA ASP A 453 -3.66 -16.39 -4.74
C ASP A 453 -3.60 -16.79 -3.25
N LEU A 454 -3.65 -18.09 -2.99
CA LEU A 454 -3.62 -18.59 -1.60
C LEU A 454 -2.31 -18.26 -0.89
N LEU A 455 -1.18 -18.21 -1.60
CA LEU A 455 0.13 -17.88 -1.00
C LEU A 455 0.15 -16.46 -0.46
N GLY A 456 -0.25 -15.49 -1.29
CA GLY A 456 -0.33 -14.08 -0.93
C GLY A 456 -1.38 -13.83 0.15
N LEU A 457 -2.58 -14.40 -0.01
CA LEU A 457 -3.68 -14.26 0.95
C LEU A 457 -3.35 -14.84 2.32
N ARG A 458 -2.75 -16.03 2.37
CA ARG A 458 -2.33 -16.66 3.61
C ARG A 458 -1.33 -15.79 4.38
N HIS A 459 -0.34 -15.23 3.68
CA HIS A 459 0.61 -14.32 4.31
C HIS A 459 -0.07 -13.06 4.84
N LYS A 460 -0.91 -12.42 4.02
CA LYS A 460 -1.69 -11.24 4.41
C LYS A 460 -2.53 -11.53 5.65
N CYS A 461 -3.30 -12.62 5.66
CA CYS A 461 -4.11 -13.01 6.80
C CYS A 461 -3.27 -13.24 8.05
N ALA A 462 -2.14 -13.96 7.96
CA ALA A 462 -1.24 -14.17 9.09
C ALA A 462 -0.79 -12.84 9.72
N MET A 463 -0.45 -11.84 8.90
CA MET A 463 -0.02 -10.52 9.39
C MET A 463 -1.18 -9.68 9.92
N ARG A 464 -2.36 -9.74 9.30
CA ARG A 464 -3.49 -8.85 9.63
C ARG A 464 -4.44 -9.41 10.68
N LEU A 465 -4.47 -10.73 10.87
CA LEU A 465 -5.18 -11.35 12.00
C LEU A 465 -4.45 -11.19 13.34
N CYS A 466 -3.21 -10.70 13.34
CA CYS A 466 -2.51 -10.32 14.57
C CYS A 466 -3.25 -9.17 15.28
N LEU A 467 -3.47 -9.30 16.59
CA LEU A 467 -4.15 -8.25 17.36
C LEU A 467 -3.32 -6.96 17.55
N ASN A 468 -2.09 -6.92 17.08
CA ASN A 468 -1.31 -5.70 16.94
C ASN A 468 -1.57 -4.95 15.63
N ALA A 469 -2.28 -5.55 14.65
CA ALA A 469 -2.72 -4.84 13.46
C ALA A 469 -3.73 -3.74 13.86
N GLN A 470 -3.96 -2.76 13.01
CA GLN A 470 -5.04 -1.79 13.22
C GLN A 470 -6.40 -2.50 13.21
N GLU A 471 -7.34 -2.03 14.03
CA GLU A 471 -8.63 -2.68 14.23
C GLU A 471 -9.41 -2.88 12.92
N GLU A 472 -9.50 -1.84 12.08
CA GLU A 472 -10.22 -1.87 10.81
C GLU A 472 -9.65 -2.91 9.83
N ILE A 473 -8.32 -2.94 9.66
CA ILE A 473 -7.68 -3.91 8.76
C ILE A 473 -7.74 -5.34 9.33
N TRP A 474 -7.78 -5.49 10.65
CA TRP A 474 -8.00 -6.77 11.30
C TRP A 474 -9.42 -7.30 11.01
N ARG A 475 -10.44 -6.44 11.04
CA ARG A 475 -11.82 -6.82 10.67
C ARG A 475 -11.89 -7.30 9.23
N ALA A 476 -11.27 -6.59 8.30
CA ALA A 476 -11.22 -7.02 6.91
C ALA A 476 -10.59 -8.41 6.77
N ALA A 477 -9.45 -8.66 7.42
CA ALA A 477 -8.78 -9.97 7.37
C ALA A 477 -9.61 -11.07 8.05
N ARG A 478 -10.34 -10.75 9.13
CA ARG A 478 -11.26 -11.69 9.77
C ARG A 478 -12.40 -12.07 8.82
N ASP A 479 -13.04 -11.07 8.20
CA ASP A 479 -14.13 -11.30 7.25
C ASP A 479 -13.65 -12.17 6.08
N GLU A 480 -12.44 -11.91 5.55
CA GLU A 480 -11.83 -12.72 4.49
C GLU A 480 -11.60 -14.17 4.94
N SER A 481 -10.99 -14.36 6.10
CA SER A 481 -10.64 -15.69 6.61
C SER A 481 -11.87 -16.55 6.92
N GLU A 482 -12.93 -15.97 7.48
CA GLU A 482 -14.16 -16.71 7.80
C GLU A 482 -14.93 -17.08 6.51
N GLN A 483 -14.96 -16.21 5.50
CA GLN A 483 -15.60 -16.52 4.23
C GLN A 483 -14.81 -17.59 3.44
N VAL A 484 -13.47 -17.54 3.43
CA VAL A 484 -12.66 -18.62 2.85
C VAL A 484 -12.89 -19.94 3.57
N ARG A 485 -13.00 -19.92 4.91
CA ARG A 485 -13.32 -21.12 5.69
C ARG A 485 -14.68 -21.70 5.33
N ALA A 486 -15.67 -20.87 5.02
CA ALA A 486 -17.00 -21.31 4.64
C ALA A 486 -17.01 -22.00 3.26
N VAL A 487 -16.24 -21.52 2.28
CA VAL A 487 -16.22 -22.07 0.92
C VAL A 487 -15.15 -23.14 0.70
N ASN A 488 -14.02 -23.06 1.42
CA ASN A 488 -12.90 -24.01 1.35
C ASN A 488 -12.42 -24.36 2.77
N PRO A 489 -13.15 -25.23 3.50
CA PRO A 489 -12.90 -25.51 4.93
C PRO A 489 -11.54 -26.12 5.23
N ARG A 490 -10.99 -26.96 4.34
CA ARG A 490 -9.68 -27.58 4.52
C ARG A 490 -8.54 -26.57 4.39
N ILE A 491 -8.70 -25.55 3.53
CA ILE A 491 -7.76 -24.44 3.38
C ILE A 491 -7.97 -23.41 4.50
N GLY A 492 -9.22 -22.99 4.72
CA GLY A 492 -9.58 -21.92 5.65
C GLY A 492 -9.31 -22.24 7.12
N ALA A 493 -9.21 -23.52 7.48
CA ALA A 493 -8.84 -23.97 8.83
C ALA A 493 -7.46 -23.45 9.28
N PHE A 494 -6.59 -23.08 8.34
CA PHE A 494 -5.22 -22.64 8.58
C PHE A 494 -5.02 -21.12 8.44
N PHE A 495 -6.08 -20.35 8.22
CA PHE A 495 -6.03 -18.90 8.29
C PHE A 495 -6.07 -18.46 9.76
N LEU A 496 -4.89 -18.30 10.33
CA LEU A 496 -4.67 -18.07 11.75
C LEU A 496 -3.77 -16.84 11.97
N PRO A 497 -3.90 -16.14 13.11
CA PRO A 497 -2.92 -15.14 13.51
C PRO A 497 -1.54 -15.78 13.65
N PRO A 498 -0.43 -15.03 13.59
CA PRO A 498 0.94 -15.58 13.47
C PRO A 498 1.33 -16.51 14.65
N CYS A 499 0.67 -16.38 15.79
CA CYS A 499 0.83 -17.28 16.94
C CYS A 499 0.16 -18.65 16.75
N GLY A 500 -0.86 -18.77 15.89
CA GLY A 500 -1.57 -20.01 15.61
C GLY A 500 -0.70 -21.07 14.90
N PRO A 501 -0.03 -20.76 13.79
CA PRO A 501 0.93 -21.66 13.15
C PRO A 501 2.04 -22.13 14.09
N ARG A 502 2.54 -21.27 14.98
CA ARG A 502 3.59 -21.64 15.94
C ARG A 502 3.08 -22.59 17.01
N LEU A 503 1.84 -22.43 17.49
CA LEU A 503 1.22 -23.40 18.38
C LEU A 503 1.10 -24.78 17.70
N ARG A 504 0.58 -24.83 16.46
CA ARG A 504 0.41 -26.08 15.72
C ARG A 504 1.73 -26.80 15.45
N ALA A 505 2.78 -26.04 15.14
CA ALA A 505 4.14 -26.55 14.96
C ALA A 505 4.88 -26.85 16.28
N ALA A 506 4.27 -26.62 17.44
CA ALA A 506 4.89 -26.73 18.76
C ALA A 506 6.13 -25.84 18.97
N VAL A 507 6.27 -24.74 18.22
CA VAL A 507 7.42 -23.82 18.26
C VAL A 507 7.18 -22.70 19.26
N LYS A 508 7.94 -22.69 20.35
CA LYS A 508 7.89 -21.64 21.38
C LYS A 508 8.93 -20.53 21.12
N PRO A 509 8.68 -19.27 21.55
CA PRO A 509 7.41 -18.77 22.10
C PRO A 509 6.32 -18.75 21.04
N TYR A 510 5.06 -19.01 21.38
CA TYR A 510 3.97 -19.02 20.41
C TYR A 510 3.74 -17.66 19.77
N CYS A 511 3.80 -16.57 20.56
CA CYS A 511 3.76 -15.22 19.99
C CYS A 511 5.15 -14.84 19.43
N PRO A 512 5.27 -14.52 18.13
CA PRO A 512 6.54 -14.09 17.54
C PRO A 512 6.94 -12.64 17.88
N GLU A 513 6.00 -11.83 18.41
CA GLU A 513 6.17 -10.39 18.63
C GLU A 513 7.05 -10.03 19.85
N GLY A 514 7.44 -11.01 20.67
CA GLY A 514 8.29 -10.79 21.84
C GLY A 514 7.73 -9.73 22.80
N LYS A 515 8.46 -8.63 22.98
CA LYS A 515 8.03 -7.51 23.85
C LYS A 515 6.74 -6.83 23.41
N ARG A 516 6.34 -6.97 22.14
CA ARG A 516 5.09 -6.42 21.59
C ARG A 516 3.91 -7.38 21.69
N TYR A 517 4.02 -8.45 22.47
CA TYR A 517 2.91 -9.38 22.69
C TYR A 517 1.63 -8.63 23.09
N CYS A 518 0.55 -8.83 22.33
CA CYS A 518 -0.72 -8.13 22.52
C CYS A 518 -1.42 -8.43 23.87
N GLY A 519 -0.96 -9.41 24.63
CA GLY A 519 -1.54 -9.81 25.91
C GLY A 519 -2.70 -10.82 25.80
N VAL A 520 -3.13 -11.16 24.58
CA VAL A 520 -4.21 -12.11 24.32
C VAL A 520 -3.63 -13.42 23.79
N PRO A 521 -3.93 -14.59 24.39
CA PRO A 521 -3.53 -15.87 23.85
C PRO A 521 -4.40 -16.25 22.63
N ALA A 522 -4.35 -15.43 21.56
CA ALA A 522 -5.19 -15.57 20.38
C ALA A 522 -5.07 -16.95 19.70
N TRP A 523 -3.96 -17.66 19.92
CA TRP A 523 -3.79 -19.04 19.46
C TRP A 523 -4.72 -20.07 20.14
N LYS A 524 -5.42 -19.69 21.23
CA LYS A 524 -6.38 -20.53 21.95
C LYS A 524 -7.83 -20.15 21.70
N ILE A 525 -8.08 -19.03 21.02
CA ILE A 525 -9.40 -18.43 20.85
C ILE A 525 -9.78 -18.50 19.38
N PRO A 526 -10.92 -19.09 19.00
CA PRO A 526 -11.42 -19.01 17.64
C PRO A 526 -11.57 -17.54 17.19
N MET A 527 -11.14 -17.22 15.97
CA MET A 527 -11.14 -15.84 15.45
C MET A 527 -12.52 -15.18 15.52
N ARG A 528 -13.58 -15.96 15.26
CA ARG A 528 -14.97 -15.49 15.33
C ARG A 528 -15.42 -15.04 16.74
N GLU A 529 -14.75 -15.53 17.76
CA GLU A 529 -15.07 -15.23 19.18
C GLU A 529 -14.24 -14.04 19.71
N ILE A 530 -13.32 -13.52 18.90
CA ILE A 530 -12.52 -12.36 19.29
C ILE A 530 -13.30 -11.09 18.93
N GLU A 531 -13.80 -10.41 19.93
CA GLU A 531 -14.30 -9.04 19.81
C GLU A 531 -13.17 -8.05 19.98
N ARG A 532 -13.18 -7.00 19.16
CA ARG A 532 -12.12 -6.01 19.14
C ARG A 532 -12.64 -4.59 18.98
N THR A 533 -12.22 -3.72 19.89
CA THR A 533 -12.46 -2.28 19.89
C THR A 533 -11.17 -1.45 19.83
N LEU A 534 -10.03 -2.08 20.21
CA LEU A 534 -8.69 -1.48 20.24
C LEU A 534 -7.72 -2.20 19.29
#